data_611af2d549bf9aae5ebd0c6a6546a798
#
_entry.id   611af2d549bf9aae5ebd0c6a6546a798
#
_cell.length_a   1.000
_cell.length_b   1.000
_cell.length_c   1.000
_cell.angle_alpha   90.00
_cell.angle_beta   90.00
_cell.angle_gamma   90.00
#
_symmetry.space_group_name_H-M   'P 1'
#
loop_
_entity.id
_entity.type
_entity.pdbx_description
1 polymer ?
#
loop_
_entity_poly.entity_id
_entity_poly.type
_entity_poly.pdbx_seq_one_letter_code
_entity_poly.pdbx_strand_id
1 'polypeptide(L)'
;MIIVIEGGDQAGKLTQSTLLEKALKKRKIKTKLFHFPDYKTPIGKEIRKYLDGKRKFPPQVIHCLLAANRWEKLDQILDAQEKNSVFPIYLQLKDNELLVEEIFFCRQDTF
;
A
#
# COMPACT_ATOMS: atom_id res chain seq x y z
N MET A 1 -10.28 -11.23 1.02
CA MET A 1 -10.22 -10.36 2.24
C MET A 1 -8.97 -9.52 2.17
N ILE A 2 -9.07 -8.25 2.48
CA ILE A 2 -7.95 -7.31 2.52
C ILE A 2 -7.64 -7.00 3.98
N ILE A 3 -6.38 -7.13 4.39
CA ILE A 3 -5.88 -6.74 5.69
C ILE A 3 -4.93 -5.56 5.49
N VAL A 4 -5.19 -4.45 6.17
CA VAL A 4 -4.35 -3.25 6.09
C VAL A 4 -3.53 -3.12 7.37
N ILE A 5 -2.22 -2.94 7.22
CA ILE A 5 -1.29 -2.71 8.32
C ILE A 5 -0.76 -1.29 8.21
N GLU A 6 -1.07 -0.48 9.19
CA GLU A 6 -0.67 0.92 9.28
C GLU A 6 0.15 1.19 10.54
N GLY A 7 0.87 2.28 10.52
CA GLY A 7 1.65 2.73 11.68
C GLY A 7 2.73 3.74 11.29
N GLY A 8 3.29 4.43 12.26
CA GLY A 8 4.37 5.38 12.06
C GLY A 8 5.66 4.72 11.55
N ASP A 9 6.62 5.56 11.19
CA ASP A 9 7.95 5.09 10.79
C ASP A 9 8.58 4.25 11.90
N GLN A 10 9.26 3.17 11.51
CA GLN A 10 9.94 2.24 12.44
C GLN A 10 9.05 1.54 13.47
N ALA A 11 7.72 1.51 13.25
CA ALA A 11 6.77 0.81 14.14
C ALA A 11 6.76 -0.72 13.96
N GLY A 12 7.61 -1.29 13.10
CA GLY A 12 7.69 -2.73 12.87
C GLY A 12 6.66 -3.27 11.86
N LYS A 13 6.07 -2.42 11.05
CA LYS A 13 5.05 -2.80 10.05
C LYS A 13 5.54 -3.91 9.11
N LEU A 14 6.75 -3.78 8.56
CA LEU A 14 7.33 -4.78 7.66
C LEU A 14 7.48 -6.13 8.38
N THR A 15 7.98 -6.11 9.59
CA THR A 15 8.14 -7.32 10.41
C THR A 15 6.79 -8.00 10.66
N GLN A 16 5.79 -7.23 11.08
CA GLN A 16 4.45 -7.76 11.38
C GLN A 16 3.74 -8.28 10.13
N SER A 17 3.82 -7.57 9.01
CA SER A 17 3.22 -8.02 7.75
C SER A 17 3.87 -9.31 7.23
N THR A 18 5.18 -9.43 7.35
CA THR A 18 5.92 -10.65 6.98
C THR A 18 5.56 -11.83 7.88
N LEU A 19 5.45 -11.61 9.18
CA LEU A 19 5.04 -12.65 10.14
C LEU A 19 3.60 -13.12 9.88
N LEU A 20 2.69 -12.17 9.61
CA LEU A 20 1.32 -12.48 9.25
C LEU A 20 1.25 -13.30 7.95
N GLU A 21 1.99 -12.90 6.93
CA GLU A 21 2.05 -13.65 5.66
C GLU A 21 2.54 -15.08 5.89
N LYS A 22 3.60 -15.26 6.66
CA LYS A 22 4.12 -16.59 7.01
C LYS A 22 3.11 -17.43 7.77
N ALA A 23 2.40 -16.83 8.74
CA ALA A 23 1.38 -17.53 9.52
C ALA A 23 0.21 -18.00 8.65
N LEU A 24 -0.23 -17.16 7.71
CA LEU A 24 -1.30 -17.49 6.76
C LEU A 24 -0.88 -18.59 5.79
N LYS A 25 0.34 -18.51 5.26
CA LYS A 25 0.90 -19.56 4.39
C LYS A 25 1.01 -20.92 5.08
N LYS A 26 1.39 -20.95 6.36
CA LYS A 26 1.38 -22.20 7.18
C LYS A 26 -0.01 -22.82 7.25
N ARG A 27 -1.06 -22.02 7.25
CA ARG A 27 -2.46 -22.47 7.24
C ARG A 27 -2.98 -22.75 5.82
N LYS A 28 -2.10 -22.80 4.81
CA LYS A 28 -2.43 -23.02 3.39
C LYS A 28 -3.38 -21.95 2.81
N ILE A 29 -3.37 -20.75 3.38
CA ILE A 29 -4.10 -19.60 2.88
C ILE A 29 -3.21 -18.86 1.89
N LYS A 30 -3.67 -18.71 0.64
CA LYS A 30 -2.95 -17.94 -0.38
C LYS A 30 -2.92 -16.47 0.01
N THR A 31 -1.75 -15.87 -0.04
CA THR A 31 -1.55 -14.47 0.29
C THR A 31 -0.74 -13.76 -0.76
N LYS A 32 -1.01 -12.48 -0.94
CA LYS A 32 -0.17 -11.57 -1.73
C LYS A 32 0.07 -10.30 -0.94
N LEU A 33 1.32 -9.97 -0.69
CA LEU A 33 1.73 -8.80 0.07
C LEU A 33 2.01 -7.64 -0.87
N PHE A 34 1.40 -6.50 -0.59
CA PHE A 34 1.67 -5.23 -1.26
C PHE A 34 2.31 -4.25 -0.28
N HIS A 35 3.34 -3.56 -0.73
CA HIS A 35 4.02 -2.51 0.01
C HIS A 35 3.79 -1.16 -0.65
N PHE A 36 3.50 -0.16 0.16
CA PHE A 36 3.38 1.21 -0.29
C PHE A 36 4.15 2.17 0.62
N PRO A 37 4.85 3.16 0.06
CA PRO A 37 5.01 3.37 -1.39
C PRO A 37 5.79 2.24 -2.07
N ASP A 38 5.38 1.87 -3.28
CA ASP A 38 6.17 0.98 -4.13
C ASP A 38 7.09 1.83 -5.03
N TYR A 39 8.35 1.90 -4.69
CA TYR A 39 9.35 2.73 -5.38
C TYR A 39 9.79 2.18 -6.74
N LYS A 40 9.34 1.01 -7.14
CA LYS A 40 9.69 0.38 -8.42
C LYS A 40 8.84 0.89 -9.57
N THR A 41 7.67 1.43 -9.28
CA THR A 41 6.74 1.97 -10.28
C THR A 41 7.18 3.35 -10.76
N PRO A 42 6.66 3.84 -11.91
CA PRO A 42 6.94 5.20 -12.40
C PRO A 42 6.64 6.28 -11.36
N ILE A 43 5.47 6.24 -10.74
CA ILE A 43 5.07 7.19 -9.69
C ILE A 43 5.92 7.00 -8.44
N GLY A 44 6.17 5.76 -8.06
CA GLY A 44 7.01 5.44 -6.90
C GLY A 44 8.45 5.94 -7.03
N LYS A 45 9.00 5.94 -8.24
CA LYS A 45 10.32 6.52 -8.53
C LYS A 45 10.37 8.03 -8.30
N GLU A 46 9.32 8.76 -8.66
CA GLU A 46 9.23 10.20 -8.38
C GLU A 46 9.10 10.47 -6.88
N ILE A 47 8.32 9.66 -6.14
CA ILE A 47 8.26 9.74 -4.69
C ILE A 47 9.64 9.52 -4.08
N ARG A 48 10.39 8.53 -4.55
CA ARG A 48 11.75 8.26 -4.08
C ARG A 48 12.69 9.44 -4.31
N LYS A 49 12.65 10.05 -5.49
CA LYS A 49 13.43 11.25 -5.78
C LYS A 49 13.12 12.41 -4.84
N TYR A 50 11.84 12.58 -4.49
CA TYR A 50 11.43 13.57 -3.50
C TYR A 50 12.04 13.27 -2.11
N LEU A 51 11.95 12.03 -1.67
CA LEU A 51 12.52 11.62 -0.37
C LEU A 51 14.05 11.76 -0.33
N ASP A 52 14.71 11.54 -1.45
CA ASP A 52 16.17 11.71 -1.59
C ASP A 52 16.60 13.18 -1.80
N GLY A 53 15.67 14.12 -1.76
CA GLY A 53 15.93 15.55 -1.97
C GLY A 53 16.23 15.96 -3.42
N LYS A 54 16.05 15.06 -4.39
CA LYS A 54 16.30 15.32 -5.81
C LYS A 54 15.14 16.00 -6.53
N ARG A 55 13.97 16.00 -5.94
CA ARG A 55 12.75 16.65 -6.41
C ARG A 55 12.15 17.47 -5.29
N LYS A 56 11.57 18.61 -5.65
CA LYS A 56 10.80 19.44 -4.72
C LYS A 56 9.35 19.46 -5.20
N PHE A 57 8.45 19.04 -4.34
CA PHE A 57 7.02 19.10 -4.57
C PHE A 57 6.32 19.84 -3.45
N PRO A 58 5.28 20.63 -3.76
CA PRO A 58 4.36 21.09 -2.71
C PRO A 58 3.75 19.91 -1.95
N PRO A 59 3.41 20.06 -0.66
CA PRO A 59 2.81 18.97 0.13
C PRO A 59 1.61 18.31 -0.54
N GLN A 60 0.75 19.08 -1.18
CA GLN A 60 -0.43 18.58 -1.88
C GLN A 60 -0.06 17.63 -3.03
N VAL A 61 1.02 17.94 -3.77
CA VAL A 61 1.49 17.11 -4.88
C VAL A 61 2.01 15.77 -4.37
N ILE A 62 2.79 15.76 -3.29
CA ILE A 62 3.30 14.49 -2.76
C ILE A 62 2.16 13.61 -2.24
N HIS A 63 1.11 14.17 -1.65
CA HIS A 63 -0.08 13.42 -1.26
C HIS A 63 -0.77 12.78 -2.45
N CYS A 64 -0.94 13.52 -3.55
CA CYS A 64 -1.50 12.98 -4.79
C CYS A 64 -0.62 11.86 -5.37
N LEU A 65 0.71 12.00 -5.33
CA LEU A 65 1.62 10.97 -5.80
C LEU A 65 1.55 9.70 -4.96
N LEU A 66 1.41 9.81 -3.64
CA LEU A 66 1.23 8.66 -2.75
C LEU A 66 -0.08 7.93 -3.04
N ALA A 67 -1.17 8.65 -3.29
CA ALA A 67 -2.43 8.06 -3.74
C ALA A 67 -2.27 7.38 -5.10
N ALA A 68 -1.71 8.08 -6.09
CA ALA A 68 -1.48 7.55 -7.43
C ALA A 68 -0.61 6.28 -7.43
N ASN A 69 0.38 6.20 -6.55
CA ASN A 69 1.23 5.01 -6.40
C ASN A 69 0.42 3.77 -5.99
N ARG A 70 -0.61 3.93 -5.17
CA ARG A 70 -1.53 2.83 -4.84
C ARG A 70 -2.42 2.47 -6.01
N TRP A 71 -2.94 3.46 -6.72
CA TRP A 71 -3.75 3.25 -7.91
C TRP A 71 -3.03 2.50 -9.03
N GLU A 72 -1.71 2.67 -9.16
CA GLU A 72 -0.89 1.88 -10.08
C GLU A 72 -1.01 0.36 -9.86
N LYS A 73 -1.36 -0.07 -8.64
CA LYS A 73 -1.49 -1.48 -8.27
C LYS A 73 -2.93 -1.99 -8.25
N LEU A 74 -3.90 -1.15 -8.60
CA LEU A 74 -5.32 -1.49 -8.47
C LEU A 74 -5.66 -2.81 -9.16
N ASP A 75 -5.26 -2.98 -10.43
CA ASP A 75 -5.57 -4.20 -11.19
C ASP A 75 -4.98 -5.45 -10.53
N GLN A 76 -3.78 -5.35 -10.00
CA GLN A 76 -3.14 -6.46 -9.29
C GLN A 76 -3.85 -6.77 -7.97
N ILE A 77 -4.34 -5.76 -7.26
CA ILE A 77 -5.08 -5.92 -6.01
C ILE A 77 -6.44 -6.58 -6.29
N LEU A 78 -7.15 -6.12 -7.32
CA LEU A 78 -8.44 -6.68 -7.72
C LEU A 78 -8.30 -8.13 -8.21
N ASP A 79 -7.33 -8.41 -9.08
CA ASP A 79 -7.05 -9.78 -9.56
C ASP A 79 -6.76 -10.73 -8.41
N ALA A 80 -5.96 -10.26 -7.48
CA ALA A 80 -5.62 -11.05 -6.33
C ALA A 80 -6.85 -11.26 -5.41
N GLN A 81 -7.76 -10.30 -5.27
CA GLN A 81 -9.01 -10.43 -4.51
C GLN A 81 -9.96 -11.46 -5.14
N GLU A 82 -10.07 -11.49 -6.46
CA GLU A 82 -10.89 -12.47 -7.19
C GLU A 82 -10.41 -13.90 -6.97
N LYS A 83 -9.11 -14.12 -6.82
CA LYS A 83 -8.51 -15.43 -6.54
C LYS A 83 -8.66 -15.90 -5.09
N ASN A 84 -9.56 -15.29 -4.32
CA ASN A 84 -9.81 -15.59 -2.90
C ASN A 84 -8.55 -15.56 -2.02
N SER A 85 -7.61 -14.70 -2.38
CA SER A 85 -6.40 -14.51 -1.60
C SER A 85 -6.64 -13.51 -0.47
N VAL A 86 -5.98 -13.70 0.66
CA VAL A 86 -5.93 -12.72 1.75
C VAL A 86 -4.74 -11.80 1.49
N PHE A 87 -4.95 -10.49 1.56
CA PHE A 87 -3.88 -9.53 1.31
C PHE A 87 -3.59 -8.71 2.56
N PRO A 88 -2.42 -8.85 3.14
CA PRO A 88 -1.89 -7.77 3.93
C PRO A 88 -1.40 -6.66 3.00
N ILE A 89 -2.01 -5.49 3.11
CA ILE A 89 -1.52 -4.27 2.48
C ILE A 89 -0.73 -3.50 3.53
N TYR A 90 0.54 -3.32 3.24
CA TYR A 90 1.41 -2.49 4.05
C TYR A 90 1.38 -1.06 3.52
N LEU A 91 0.86 -0.14 4.32
CA LEU A 91 0.87 1.28 4.03
C LEU A 91 1.88 1.99 4.93
N GLN A 92 2.88 2.58 4.33
CA GLN A 92 3.74 3.51 5.03
C GLN A 92 3.13 4.91 4.91
N LEU A 93 2.43 5.34 5.95
CA LEU A 93 1.95 6.71 6.06
C LEU A 93 2.89 7.50 6.94
N LYS A 94 3.55 8.51 6.35
CA LYS A 94 3.98 9.68 7.09
C LYS A 94 2.78 10.62 7.16
N ASP A 95 2.23 10.77 8.36
CA ASP A 95 1.39 11.88 8.77
C ASP A 95 0.08 12.17 8.04
N ASN A 96 -0.77 11.19 7.64
CA ASN A 96 -2.16 11.57 7.29
C ASN A 96 -3.17 10.43 7.34
N GLU A 97 -4.21 10.65 8.12
CA GLU A 97 -5.40 9.81 8.25
C GLU A 97 -6.28 9.75 6.98
N LEU A 98 -6.13 10.70 6.07
CA LEU A 98 -6.95 10.85 4.86
C LEU A 98 -6.79 9.74 3.81
N LEU A 99 -5.74 8.94 3.89
CA LEU A 99 -5.41 7.97 2.84
C LEU A 99 -6.10 6.61 2.99
N VAL A 100 -6.63 6.30 4.16
CA VAL A 100 -7.36 5.05 4.42
C VAL A 100 -8.77 5.13 3.81
N GLU A 101 -9.40 6.27 3.87
CA GLU A 101 -10.73 6.47 3.30
C GLU A 101 -10.74 6.32 1.78
N GLU A 102 -9.68 6.75 1.07
CA GLU A 102 -9.60 6.64 -0.39
C GLU A 102 -9.53 5.20 -0.89
N ILE A 103 -8.86 4.30 -0.18
CA ILE A 103 -8.84 2.88 -0.54
C ILE A 103 -10.20 2.23 -0.27
N PHE A 104 -10.88 2.66 0.80
CA PHE A 104 -12.24 2.21 1.11
C PHE A 104 -13.30 2.82 0.19
N PHE A 105 -13.13 4.08 -0.22
CA PHE A 105 -14.08 4.76 -1.11
C PHE A 105 -14.15 4.11 -2.49
N CYS A 106 -13.01 3.70 -3.03
CA CYS A 106 -12.95 2.97 -4.29
C CYS A 106 -13.70 1.63 -4.27
N ARG A 107 -13.92 1.07 -3.10
CA ARG A 107 -14.60 -0.21 -2.92
C ARG A 107 -16.13 -0.09 -2.98
N GLN A 108 -16.69 1.08 -2.71
CA GLN A 108 -18.15 1.26 -2.67
C GLN A 108 -18.74 1.64 -4.03
N ASP A 109 -17.98 2.28 -4.90
CA ASP A 109 -18.49 2.78 -6.18
C ASP A 109 -18.26 1.84 -7.38
N THR A 110 -17.53 0.74 -7.21
CA THR A 110 -17.19 -0.19 -8.31
C THR A 110 -17.94 -1.53 -8.20
N PHE A 111 -18.74 -1.69 -7.20
CA PHE A 111 -19.60 -2.86 -6.96
C PHE A 111 -21.00 -2.38 -6.57
#